data_9b0c5640f95704d445dbfde537ea40bb
#
_entry.id   9b0c5640f95704d445dbfde537ea40bb
#
_cell.length_a   1.000
_cell.length_b   1.000
_cell.length_c   1.000
_cell.angle_alpha   90.00
_cell.angle_beta   90.00
_cell.angle_gamma   90.00
#
_symmetry.space_group_name_H-M   'P 1'
#
loop_
_entity.id
_entity.type
_entity.pdbx_description
1 polymer ?
#
loop_
_entity_poly.entity_id
_entity_poly.type
_entity_poly.pdbx_seq_one_letter_code
_entity_poly.pdbx_strand_id
1 'polypeptide(L)'
;MAFPVVEQVVENSTNTAGANHTINLPTATAGQLLLIILDKGSVSATVNAHGSLTELLDEASANGLYIAYRWMDGSEPASYTLVTSASTRTA
;
A
#
# COMPACT_ATOMS: atom_id res chain seq x y z
N MET A 1 19.40 -9.77 -20.88
CA MET A 1 18.35 -9.01 -20.19
C MET A 1 18.07 -9.64 -18.84
N ALA A 2 18.09 -8.86 -17.77
CA ALA A 2 17.74 -9.35 -16.46
C ALA A 2 16.21 -9.28 -16.26
N PHE A 3 15.64 -10.34 -15.70
CA PHE A 3 14.24 -10.33 -15.33
C PHE A 3 14.07 -9.64 -13.97
N PRO A 4 12.93 -8.98 -13.73
CA PRO A 4 12.61 -8.45 -12.39
C PRO A 4 12.63 -9.56 -11.35
N VAL A 5 13.18 -9.24 -10.18
CA VAL A 5 13.28 -10.16 -9.04
C VAL A 5 12.60 -9.51 -7.85
N VAL A 6 11.80 -10.27 -7.11
CA VAL A 6 11.23 -9.82 -5.85
C VAL A 6 12.32 -9.94 -4.77
N GLU A 7 12.81 -8.79 -4.30
CA GLU A 7 13.89 -8.73 -3.29
C GLU A 7 13.35 -8.92 -1.88
N GLN A 8 12.17 -8.39 -1.59
CA GLN A 8 11.58 -8.44 -0.26
C GLN A 8 10.07 -8.32 -0.32
N VAL A 9 9.37 -9.10 0.52
CA VAL A 9 7.93 -8.99 0.71
C VAL A 9 7.65 -8.71 2.17
N VAL A 10 6.82 -7.70 2.46
CA VAL A 10 6.33 -7.39 3.80
C VAL A 10 4.81 -7.52 3.79
N GLU A 11 4.28 -8.32 4.70
CA GLU A 11 2.84 -8.50 4.87
C GLU A 11 2.34 -7.61 6.00
N ASN A 12 1.20 -6.97 5.77
CA ASN A 12 0.53 -6.12 6.74
C ASN A 12 -0.94 -6.49 6.82
N SER A 13 -1.52 -6.41 8.02
CA SER A 13 -2.96 -6.59 8.19
C SER A 13 -3.45 -5.80 9.38
N THR A 14 -4.72 -5.38 9.34
CA THR A 14 -5.40 -4.77 10.48
C THR A 14 -6.62 -5.60 10.84
N ASN A 15 -6.69 -6.07 12.08
CA ASN A 15 -7.82 -6.86 12.59
C ASN A 15 -8.95 -5.99 13.12
N THR A 16 -8.69 -4.74 13.40
CA THR A 16 -9.66 -3.76 13.90
C THR A 16 -9.99 -2.79 12.78
N ALA A 17 -11.28 -2.53 12.56
CA ALA A 17 -11.69 -1.56 11.57
C ALA A 17 -11.24 -0.15 11.97
N GLY A 18 -10.70 0.58 11.02
CA GLY A 18 -10.24 1.95 11.20
C GLY A 18 -10.05 2.64 9.85
N ALA A 19 -9.82 3.94 9.88
CA ALA A 19 -9.55 4.72 8.67
C ALA A 19 -8.06 4.89 8.40
N ASN A 20 -7.21 4.78 9.41
CA ASN A 20 -5.77 4.91 9.28
C ASN A 20 -5.12 3.53 9.30
N HIS A 21 -4.32 3.24 8.30
CA HIS A 21 -3.68 1.94 8.13
C HIS A 21 -2.18 2.13 8.00
N THR A 22 -1.43 1.61 8.97
CA THR A 22 0.03 1.63 8.92
C THR A 22 0.52 0.49 8.04
N ILE A 23 1.22 0.83 6.99
CA ILE A 23 1.82 -0.11 6.05
C ILE A 23 3.33 -0.11 6.30
N ASN A 24 3.84 -1.19 6.88
CA ASN A 24 5.27 -1.37 7.05
C ASN A 24 5.92 -1.64 5.70
N LEU A 25 7.04 -1.00 5.46
CA LEU A 25 7.73 -1.06 4.18
C LEU A 25 8.95 -1.98 4.27
N PRO A 26 9.38 -2.56 3.14
CA PRO A 26 10.69 -3.20 3.08
C PRO A 26 11.80 -2.17 3.23
N THR A 27 13.03 -2.67 3.35
CA THR A 27 14.21 -1.80 3.41
C THR A 27 14.26 -0.87 2.20
N ALA A 28 14.37 0.43 2.43
CA ALA A 28 14.45 1.41 1.36
C ALA A 28 15.78 1.26 0.61
N THR A 29 15.70 1.00 -0.67
CA THR A 29 16.87 0.83 -1.54
C THR A 29 16.65 1.64 -2.81
N ALA A 30 17.53 2.60 -3.08
CA ALA A 30 17.43 3.46 -4.25
C ALA A 30 17.41 2.63 -5.54
N GLY A 31 16.53 2.97 -6.46
CA GLY A 31 16.40 2.32 -7.76
C GLY A 31 15.50 1.09 -7.77
N GLN A 32 15.02 0.62 -6.63
CA GLN A 32 14.07 -0.49 -6.57
C GLN A 32 12.62 0.00 -6.67
N LEU A 33 11.75 -0.81 -7.23
CA LEU A 33 10.32 -0.54 -7.32
C LEU A 33 9.63 -1.05 -6.06
N LEU A 34 8.94 -0.14 -5.37
CA LEU A 34 8.02 -0.48 -4.29
C LEU A 34 6.62 -0.64 -4.88
N LEU A 35 6.01 -1.78 -4.66
CA LEU A 35 4.63 -2.06 -5.07
C LEU A 35 3.79 -2.34 -3.82
N ILE A 36 2.69 -1.62 -3.67
CA ILE A 36 1.74 -1.80 -2.59
C ILE A 36 0.46 -2.37 -3.17
N ILE A 37 0.02 -3.50 -2.64
CA ILE A 37 -1.25 -4.13 -2.97
C ILE A 37 -2.04 -4.25 -1.67
N LEU A 38 -3.22 -3.64 -1.61
CA LEU A 38 -4.03 -3.58 -0.41
C LEU A 38 -5.44 -4.07 -0.70
N ASP A 39 -5.91 -5.04 0.08
CA ASP A 39 -7.32 -5.42 0.14
C ASP A 39 -8.00 -4.53 1.19
N LYS A 40 -9.04 -3.82 0.79
CA LYS A 40 -9.76 -2.88 1.65
C LYS A 40 -10.86 -3.52 2.48
N GLY A 41 -10.94 -4.83 2.52
CA GLY A 41 -11.91 -5.56 3.33
C GLY A 41 -13.34 -5.46 2.81
N SER A 42 -14.31 -5.67 3.70
CA SER A 42 -15.71 -5.83 3.33
C SER A 42 -16.49 -4.51 3.19
N VAL A 43 -15.86 -3.37 3.38
CA VAL A 43 -16.47 -2.06 3.32
C VAL A 43 -16.07 -1.36 2.03
N SER A 44 -17.04 -0.77 1.33
CA SER A 44 -16.74 0.07 0.19
C SER A 44 -15.99 1.32 0.65
N ALA A 45 -14.77 1.47 0.19
CA ALA A 45 -13.91 2.58 0.57
C ALA A 45 -12.91 2.90 -0.54
N THR A 46 -12.50 4.15 -0.59
CA THR A 46 -11.37 4.58 -1.42
C THR A 46 -10.18 4.90 -0.52
N VAL A 47 -8.98 4.85 -1.07
CA VAL A 47 -7.76 5.27 -0.37
C VAL A 47 -7.47 6.72 -0.76
N ASN A 48 -7.29 7.58 0.25
CA ASN A 48 -6.90 8.96 0.00
C ASN A 48 -5.52 9.00 -0.66
N ALA A 49 -5.34 9.93 -1.60
CA ALA A 49 -4.08 10.07 -2.30
C ALA A 49 -2.92 10.27 -1.29
N HIS A 50 -1.85 9.51 -1.48
CA HIS A 50 -0.62 9.65 -0.72
C HIS A 50 0.44 10.29 -1.62
N GLY A 51 1.01 11.42 -1.20
CA GLY A 51 1.91 12.21 -2.03
C GLY A 51 3.18 11.51 -2.48
N SER A 52 3.58 10.44 -1.78
CA SER A 52 4.77 9.65 -2.13
C SER A 52 4.48 8.48 -3.07
N LEU A 53 3.21 8.22 -3.41
CA LEU A 53 2.80 7.05 -4.18
C LEU A 53 2.08 7.48 -5.46
N THR A 54 2.28 6.68 -6.51
CA THR A 54 1.48 6.77 -7.73
C THR A 54 0.44 5.65 -7.71
N GLU A 55 -0.83 6.02 -7.75
CA GLU A 55 -1.94 5.09 -7.73
C GLU A 55 -2.17 4.47 -9.11
N LEU A 56 -2.31 3.16 -9.15
CA LEU A 56 -2.67 2.42 -10.37
C LEU A 56 -4.12 1.97 -10.36
N LEU A 57 -4.65 1.63 -9.18
CA LEU A 57 -6.00 1.09 -9.04
C LEU A 57 -6.52 1.44 -7.65
N ASP A 58 -7.76 1.89 -7.57
CA ASP A 58 -8.49 2.06 -6.31
C ASP A 58 -9.96 1.73 -6.54
N GLU A 59 -10.32 0.48 -6.27
CA GLU A 59 -11.69 0.01 -6.43
C GLU A 59 -12.52 0.38 -5.19
N ALA A 60 -13.59 1.15 -5.38
CA ALA A 60 -14.44 1.63 -4.31
C ALA A 60 -15.53 0.63 -3.89
N SER A 61 -15.37 -0.65 -4.18
CA SER A 61 -16.31 -1.71 -3.84
C SER A 61 -15.86 -2.49 -2.60
N ALA A 62 -16.78 -3.25 -2.01
CA ALA A 62 -16.44 -4.20 -0.95
C ALA A 62 -15.42 -5.22 -1.48
N ASN A 63 -14.40 -5.52 -0.68
CA ASN A 63 -13.24 -6.32 -1.06
C ASN A 63 -12.49 -5.75 -2.28
N GLY A 64 -12.59 -4.46 -2.50
CA GLY A 64 -11.88 -3.77 -3.56
C GLY A 64 -10.37 -3.73 -3.29
N LEU A 65 -9.60 -3.67 -4.37
CA LEU A 65 -8.16 -3.56 -4.29
C LEU A 65 -7.69 -2.13 -4.47
N TYR A 66 -6.61 -1.80 -3.79
CA TYR A 66 -5.81 -0.62 -4.02
C TYR A 66 -4.41 -1.06 -4.44
N ILE A 67 -3.90 -0.50 -5.52
CA ILE A 67 -2.56 -0.80 -6.02
C ILE A 67 -1.87 0.53 -6.30
N ALA A 68 -0.69 0.70 -5.72
CA ALA A 68 0.14 1.88 -5.92
C ALA A 68 1.61 1.49 -5.99
N TYR A 69 2.42 2.37 -6.54
CA TYR A 69 3.85 2.12 -6.65
C TYR A 69 4.67 3.38 -6.41
N ARG A 70 5.95 3.17 -6.17
CA ARG A 70 6.97 4.20 -6.12
C ARG A 70 8.31 3.63 -6.53
N TRP A 71 9.03 4.34 -7.35
CA TRP A 71 10.47 4.09 -7.50
C TRP A 71 11.17 4.64 -6.26
N MET A 72 11.81 3.77 -5.48
CA MET A 72 12.46 4.18 -4.24
C MET A 72 13.73 4.97 -4.52
N ASP A 73 13.97 5.99 -3.67
CA ASP A 73 15.20 6.79 -3.69
C ASP A 73 16.15 6.48 -2.53
N GLY A 74 15.74 5.56 -1.64
CA GLY A 74 16.52 5.18 -0.47
C GLY A 74 16.19 5.97 0.79
N SER A 75 15.37 7.00 0.69
CA SER A 75 14.99 7.85 1.83
C SER A 75 13.61 7.51 2.42
N GLU A 76 12.96 6.48 1.90
CA GLU A 76 11.62 6.10 2.35
C GLU A 76 11.64 5.76 3.85
N PRO A 77 10.58 6.13 4.60
CA PRO A 77 10.46 5.80 6.01
C PRO A 77 10.21 4.30 6.21
N ALA A 78 10.20 3.86 7.47
CA ALA A 78 9.90 2.46 7.79
C ALA A 78 8.45 2.07 7.49
N SER A 79 7.54 3.04 7.43
CA SER A 79 6.12 2.80 7.14
C SER A 79 5.47 4.02 6.51
N TYR A 80 4.38 3.77 5.74
CA TYR A 80 3.43 4.80 5.35
C TYR A 80 2.12 4.58 6.08
N THR A 81 1.39 5.68 6.33
CA THR A 81 0.00 5.61 6.79
C THR A 81 -0.91 5.90 5.62
N LEU A 82 -1.71 4.92 5.24
CA LEU A 82 -2.75 5.08 4.22
C LEU A 82 -4.09 5.32 4.91
N VAL A 83 -4.88 6.25 4.38
CA VAL A 83 -6.16 6.66 4.95
C VAL A 83 -7.26 6.25 3.99
N THR A 84 -8.23 5.49 4.50
CA THR A 84 -9.43 5.11 3.73
C THR A 84 -10.58 6.06 4.02
N SER A 85 -11.48 6.20 3.03
CA SER A 85 -12.65 7.09 3.12
C SER A 85 -13.69 6.60 4.13
N ALA A 86 -13.63 5.33 4.50
CA ALA A 86 -14.50 4.72 5.50
C ALA A 86 -13.67 3.79 6.39
N SER A 87 -14.17 3.54 7.60
CA SER A 87 -13.54 2.61 8.55
C SER A 87 -13.62 1.19 8.00
N THR A 88 -12.48 0.52 7.84
CA THR A 88 -12.41 -0.83 7.30
C THR A 88 -11.17 -1.56 7.83
N ARG A 89 -11.15 -2.87 7.62
CA ARG A 89 -9.96 -3.69 7.83
C ARG A 89 -9.20 -3.80 6.52
N THR A 90 -7.90 -3.95 6.60
CA THR A 90 -7.05 -4.07 5.42
C THR A 90 -6.08 -5.24 5.55
N ALA A 91 -5.67 -5.72 4.43
CA ALA A 91 -4.61 -6.71 4.34
C ALA A 91 -3.71 -6.47 3.13
#